data_5678b3537a1b039ba2ce59eb6357157f
#
_entry.id   5678b3537a1b039ba2ce59eb6357157f
#
_cell.length_a   1.000
_cell.length_b   1.000
_cell.length_c   1.000
_cell.angle_alpha   90.00
_cell.angle_beta   90.00
_cell.angle_gamma   90.00
#
_symmetry.space_group_name_H-M   'P 1'
#
loop_
_entity.id
_entity.type
_entity.pdbx_description
1 polymer ?
#
loop_
_entity_poly.entity_id
_entity_poly.type
_entity_poly.pdbx_seq_one_letter_code
_entity_poly.pdbx_strand_id
1 'polypeptide(L)'
;IRRNNGHVPNICHNVFFKDVTEEYMRTADLTVKIDNTDKIQGKDVYIAVFDNFDWRPVYWGRRRGNKAYFKDMGCNITYIVLGYNKENDLVPISNPFTVDYTGTPVYIKPESDRLVSFRLFRKYPMFQHVFLVHSYLHGGGLEGSETPYFDHSENVSSFPECSLTSGYEKVIQSKPYRYWRFCADSGSVADMAEIFLYDTEAGKPLEEFHLSNQKDSFANLFDGDPLTYYSVSDTCSIGYIDFGRPIYLDHVSYIRRGDGNAITPSDEYEIYYWDKGKWILHSKEIAKDIYIDVSNIPYGALYYIKGLSRGVQNRIFTWDEEMINWKGDIKNK
;
A
#
# COMPACT_ATOMS: atom_id res chain seq x y z
N ILE A 1 6.18 26.33 4.95
CA ILE A 1 6.63 27.70 4.62
C ILE A 1 5.97 28.09 3.32
N ARG A 2 5.11 29.10 3.32
CA ARG A 2 4.51 29.61 2.09
C ARG A 2 5.59 30.21 1.18
N ARG A 3 5.55 29.86 -0.11
CA ARG A 3 6.31 30.57 -1.13
C ARG A 3 5.85 32.03 -1.20
N ASN A 4 6.60 32.93 -0.59
CA ASN A 4 6.54 34.33 -0.96
C ASN A 4 7.50 34.54 -2.14
N ASN A 5 6.96 34.71 -3.34
CA ASN A 5 7.70 35.08 -4.55
C ASN A 5 8.90 34.19 -4.93
N GLY A 6 8.78 32.88 -4.76
CA GLY A 6 9.67 31.94 -5.43
C GLY A 6 10.93 31.47 -4.70
N HIS A 7 11.30 32.03 -3.56
CA HIS A 7 12.47 31.57 -2.83
C HIS A 7 12.22 31.50 -1.33
N VAL A 8 11.92 30.30 -0.84
CA VAL A 8 11.99 29.99 0.58
C VAL A 8 13.26 29.19 0.81
N PRO A 9 14.12 29.55 1.74
CA PRO A 9 15.25 28.72 2.10
C PRO A 9 14.72 27.39 2.66
N ASN A 10 15.20 26.27 2.11
CA ASN A 10 14.88 24.93 2.60
C ASN A 10 15.44 24.68 4.02
N ILE A 11 16.16 25.63 4.57
CA ILE A 11 16.79 25.59 5.90
C ILE A 11 16.38 26.83 6.68
N CYS A 12 15.83 26.62 7.86
CA CYS A 12 15.54 27.66 8.83
C CYS A 12 15.79 27.10 10.24
N HIS A 13 16.47 27.87 11.11
CA HIS A 13 16.85 27.39 12.44
C HIS A 13 17.63 26.04 12.42
N ASN A 14 18.47 25.81 11.42
CA ASN A 14 19.20 24.57 11.19
C ASN A 14 18.32 23.33 10.90
N VAL A 15 17.08 23.53 10.51
CA VAL A 15 16.15 22.47 10.14
C VAL A 15 15.90 22.52 8.64
N PHE A 16 16.01 21.36 7.97
CA PHE A 16 15.56 21.17 6.61
C PHE A 16 14.06 20.99 6.55
N PHE A 17 13.40 21.75 5.68
CA PHE A 17 11.95 21.68 5.48
C PHE A 17 11.63 20.99 4.15
N LYS A 18 10.73 20.01 4.21
CA LYS A 18 10.08 19.45 3.03
C LYS A 18 8.99 20.41 2.56
N ASP A 19 8.96 20.75 1.27
CA ASP A 19 7.86 21.51 0.68
C ASP A 19 6.73 20.56 0.29
N VAL A 20 5.56 20.73 0.89
CA VAL A 20 4.34 19.94 0.63
C VAL A 20 3.16 20.84 0.24
N THR A 21 3.41 22.10 -0.11
CA THR A 21 2.36 23.08 -0.39
C THR A 21 1.55 22.74 -1.63
N GLU A 22 2.12 22.02 -2.60
CA GLU A 22 1.42 21.54 -3.78
C GLU A 22 0.44 20.40 -3.46
N GLU A 23 0.63 19.73 -2.33
CA GLU A 23 -0.20 18.63 -1.85
C GLU A 23 -1.44 19.11 -1.09
N TYR A 24 -1.50 20.39 -0.72
CA TYR A 24 -2.61 20.96 0.03
C TYR A 24 -3.86 21.13 -0.83
N MET A 25 -4.96 20.51 -0.41
CA MET A 25 -6.27 20.70 -1.05
C MET A 25 -7.00 21.91 -0.47
N ARG A 26 -7.02 22.01 0.85
CA ARG A 26 -7.60 23.10 1.63
C ARG A 26 -6.70 23.40 2.80
N THR A 27 -6.60 24.66 3.21
CA THR A 27 -5.77 25.08 4.34
C THR A 27 -6.60 25.64 5.50
N ALA A 28 -6.05 25.49 6.71
CA ALA A 28 -6.58 26.10 7.92
C ALA A 28 -5.44 26.51 8.87
N ASP A 29 -5.74 27.43 9.75
CA ASP A 29 -4.87 27.75 10.88
C ASP A 29 -5.08 26.72 11.99
N LEU A 30 -4.01 26.05 12.40
CA LEU A 30 -4.07 24.96 13.38
C LEU A 30 -3.63 25.43 14.76
N THR A 31 -4.38 24.98 15.76
CA THR A 31 -3.97 25.03 17.18
C THR A 31 -3.82 23.59 17.66
N VAL A 32 -2.58 23.16 17.85
CA VAL A 32 -2.23 21.78 18.19
C VAL A 32 -1.84 21.67 19.67
N LYS A 33 -2.40 20.69 20.38
CA LYS A 33 -2.01 20.38 21.76
C LYS A 33 -0.67 19.66 21.78
N ILE A 34 0.21 20.09 22.69
CA ILE A 34 1.52 19.49 22.94
C ILE A 34 1.47 18.72 24.27
N ASP A 35 1.91 17.48 24.26
CA ASP A 35 1.80 16.58 25.42
C ASP A 35 3.04 16.64 26.34
N ASN A 36 4.25 16.79 25.87
CA ASN A 36 5.49 16.67 26.65
C ASN A 36 6.29 17.99 26.71
N THR A 37 5.66 19.07 27.18
CA THR A 37 6.26 20.42 27.19
C THR A 37 7.48 20.56 28.10
N ASP A 38 7.63 19.71 29.12
CA ASP A 38 8.74 19.67 30.07
C ASP A 38 10.01 19.03 29.47
N LYS A 39 9.86 18.25 28.41
CA LYS A 39 10.97 17.56 27.72
C LYS A 39 11.66 18.40 26.67
N ILE A 40 11.13 19.56 26.32
CA ILE A 40 11.63 20.36 25.21
C ILE A 40 12.18 21.72 25.66
N GLN A 41 13.20 22.16 24.91
CA GLN A 41 13.80 23.48 25.09
C GLN A 41 13.12 24.55 24.20
N GLY A 42 13.11 25.77 24.69
CA GLY A 42 12.68 26.90 23.90
C GLY A 42 11.18 26.95 23.60
N LYS A 43 10.83 27.78 22.62
CA LYS A 43 9.45 28.02 22.17
C LYS A 43 9.21 27.61 20.75
N ASP A 44 10.24 27.28 20.01
CA ASP A 44 10.16 26.92 18.60
C ASP A 44 9.75 25.45 18.49
N VAL A 45 8.79 25.18 17.62
CA VAL A 45 8.23 23.87 17.35
C VAL A 45 8.02 23.71 15.85
N TYR A 46 8.01 22.47 15.38
CA TYR A 46 7.96 22.15 13.97
C TYR A 46 6.82 21.18 13.72
N ILE A 47 5.93 21.50 12.78
CA ILE A 47 4.96 20.53 12.28
C ILE A 47 5.63 19.72 11.19
N ALA A 48 5.43 18.41 11.20
CA ALA A 48 6.11 17.46 10.33
C ALA A 48 5.13 16.47 9.70
N VAL A 49 5.50 15.97 8.53
CA VAL A 49 4.81 14.89 7.80
C VAL A 49 5.66 13.63 7.78
N PHE A 50 5.04 12.47 7.63
CA PHE A 50 5.77 11.23 7.47
C PHE A 50 6.29 11.08 6.04
N ASP A 51 7.59 10.89 5.90
CA ASP A 51 8.27 10.75 4.61
C ASP A 51 9.53 9.91 4.76
N ASN A 52 9.73 8.94 3.87
CA ASN A 52 10.93 8.07 3.86
C ASN A 52 11.32 7.54 5.25
N PHE A 53 10.37 6.90 5.94
CA PHE A 53 10.56 6.28 7.26
C PHE A 53 10.76 7.24 8.44
N ASP A 54 10.63 8.56 8.23
CA ASP A 54 10.89 9.55 9.25
C ASP A 54 9.85 10.70 9.21
N TRP A 55 9.77 11.46 10.30
CA TRP A 55 8.97 12.66 10.36
C TRP A 55 9.77 13.87 9.88
N ARG A 56 9.42 14.39 8.72
CA ARG A 56 10.11 15.52 8.09
C ARG A 56 9.41 16.84 8.39
N PRO A 57 10.09 17.83 8.99
CA PRO A 57 9.53 19.16 9.20
C PRO A 57 9.06 19.81 7.89
N VAL A 58 7.87 20.40 7.91
CA VAL A 58 7.28 21.14 6.78
C VAL A 58 7.01 22.59 7.09
N TYR A 59 6.82 22.92 8.37
CA TYR A 59 6.58 24.29 8.80
C TYR A 59 7.10 24.51 10.21
N TRP A 60 7.38 25.78 10.52
CA TRP A 60 7.81 26.26 11.81
C TRP A 60 6.72 27.05 12.52
N GLY A 61 6.59 26.89 13.81
CA GLY A 61 5.66 27.60 14.67
C GLY A 61 6.21 27.90 16.05
N ARG A 62 5.42 28.55 16.88
CA ARG A 62 5.77 28.81 18.27
C ARG A 62 4.75 28.23 19.22
N ARG A 63 5.23 27.69 20.32
CA ARG A 63 4.37 27.23 21.41
C ARG A 63 4.08 28.36 22.42
N ARG A 64 2.88 28.29 23.00
CA ARG A 64 2.49 29.05 24.19
C ARG A 64 1.87 28.07 25.19
N GLY A 65 2.57 27.82 26.31
CA GLY A 65 2.17 26.75 27.22
C GLY A 65 2.19 25.36 26.51
N ASN A 66 1.08 24.68 26.56
CA ASN A 66 0.87 23.35 25.94
C ASN A 66 0.20 23.40 24.57
N LYS A 67 0.25 24.53 23.88
CA LYS A 67 -0.33 24.71 22.53
C LYS A 67 0.72 25.22 21.56
N ALA A 68 0.68 24.72 20.33
CA ALA A 68 1.44 25.19 19.18
C ALA A 68 0.49 25.76 18.12
N TYR A 69 0.94 26.78 17.39
CA TYR A 69 0.14 27.50 16.40
C TYR A 69 0.85 27.45 15.06
N PHE A 70 0.13 27.02 14.03
CA PHE A 70 0.60 26.94 12.66
C PHE A 70 -0.43 27.53 11.72
N LYS A 71 0.01 28.30 10.73
CA LYS A 71 -0.88 29.00 9.79
C LYS A 71 -0.93 28.29 8.45
N ASP A 72 -2.11 28.33 7.82
CA ASP A 72 -2.32 27.87 6.44
C ASP A 72 -1.84 26.43 6.17
N MET A 73 -2.11 25.53 7.10
CA MET A 73 -1.72 24.10 6.98
C MET A 73 -2.77 23.31 6.20
N GLY A 74 -2.33 22.36 5.38
CA GLY A 74 -3.22 21.50 4.60
C GLY A 74 -4.11 20.61 5.48
N CYS A 75 -5.41 20.56 5.18
CA CYS A 75 -6.37 19.76 5.95
C CYS A 75 -6.42 18.28 5.54
N ASN A 76 -5.78 17.90 4.44
CA ASN A 76 -5.76 16.53 3.91
C ASN A 76 -4.52 15.73 4.30
N ILE A 77 -3.67 16.26 5.17
CA ILE A 77 -2.37 15.69 5.54
C ILE A 77 -2.37 15.21 6.99
N THR A 78 -1.62 14.15 7.27
CA THR A 78 -1.35 13.68 8.62
C THR A 78 -0.06 14.29 9.14
N TYR A 79 -0.13 14.89 10.32
CA TYR A 79 0.96 15.62 10.94
C TYR A 79 1.37 15.06 12.29
N ILE A 80 2.56 15.46 12.73
CA ILE A 80 3.01 15.43 14.12
C ILE A 80 3.72 16.75 14.45
N VAL A 81 3.81 17.10 15.73
CA VAL A 81 4.62 18.26 16.16
C VAL A 81 5.91 17.75 16.79
N LEU A 82 7.01 18.34 16.37
CA LEU A 82 8.36 18.09 16.89
C LEU A 82 8.87 19.29 17.67
N GLY A 83 9.74 19.04 18.63
CA GLY A 83 10.48 20.07 19.39
C GLY A 83 11.86 19.58 19.76
N TYR A 84 12.79 20.50 20.02
CA TYR A 84 14.13 20.14 20.47
C TYR A 84 14.13 19.70 21.95
N ASN A 85 14.71 18.55 22.22
CA ASN A 85 15.01 18.08 23.58
C ASN A 85 16.29 18.74 24.14
N LYS A 86 16.71 18.31 25.33
CA LYS A 86 17.93 18.84 25.99
C LYS A 86 19.22 18.44 25.29
N GLU A 87 19.19 17.35 24.54
CA GLU A 87 20.28 16.81 23.73
C GLU A 87 20.36 17.46 22.34
N ASN A 88 19.46 18.40 22.06
CA ASN A 88 19.32 19.09 20.78
C ASN A 88 18.85 18.18 19.63
N ASP A 89 18.08 17.14 19.94
CA ASP A 89 17.41 16.29 18.95
C ASP A 89 15.98 16.75 18.75
N LEU A 90 15.48 16.66 17.51
CA LEU A 90 14.06 16.86 17.20
C LEU A 90 13.28 15.61 17.59
N VAL A 91 12.42 15.75 18.60
CA VAL A 91 11.61 14.65 19.14
C VAL A 91 10.12 14.95 19.04
N PRO A 92 9.27 13.91 18.89
CA PRO A 92 7.82 14.08 18.91
C PRO A 92 7.31 14.60 20.25
N ILE A 93 6.47 15.66 20.17
CA ILE A 93 5.86 16.32 21.35
C ILE A 93 4.34 16.37 21.26
N SER A 94 3.76 15.80 20.22
CA SER A 94 2.33 15.53 20.11
C SER A 94 2.10 14.09 19.66
N ASN A 95 0.86 13.61 19.77
CA ASN A 95 0.46 12.45 19.00
C ASN A 95 0.31 12.83 17.52
N PRO A 96 0.40 11.88 16.57
CA PRO A 96 0.00 12.11 15.20
C PRO A 96 -1.46 12.57 15.13
N PHE A 97 -1.79 13.38 14.15
CA PHE A 97 -3.16 13.88 13.96
C PHE A 97 -3.47 14.12 12.49
N THR A 98 -4.72 13.96 12.15
CA THR A 98 -5.32 14.46 10.92
C THR A 98 -6.02 15.79 11.20
N VAL A 99 -6.49 16.47 10.16
CA VAL A 99 -7.25 17.71 10.30
C VAL A 99 -8.63 17.48 9.74
N ASP A 100 -9.66 17.77 10.52
CA ASP A 100 -11.04 17.61 10.08
C ASP A 100 -11.48 18.73 9.11
N TYR A 101 -12.73 18.67 8.63
CA TYR A 101 -13.27 19.65 7.70
C TYR A 101 -13.42 21.05 8.31
N THR A 102 -13.39 21.18 9.64
CA THR A 102 -13.43 22.48 10.34
C THR A 102 -12.04 23.09 10.53
N GLY A 103 -10.97 22.34 10.27
CA GLY A 103 -9.59 22.72 10.56
C GLY A 103 -9.13 22.34 11.97
N THR A 104 -9.87 21.44 12.64
CA THR A 104 -9.53 20.98 14.00
C THR A 104 -8.66 19.74 13.95
N PRO A 105 -7.55 19.68 14.73
CA PRO A 105 -6.72 18.47 14.84
C PRO A 105 -7.48 17.32 15.50
N VAL A 106 -7.50 16.16 14.82
CA VAL A 106 -8.06 14.89 15.31
C VAL A 106 -6.89 13.95 15.59
N TYR A 107 -6.63 13.68 16.87
CA TYR A 107 -5.46 12.91 17.29
C TYR A 107 -5.65 11.42 17.10
N ILE A 108 -4.61 10.77 16.57
CA ILE A 108 -4.51 9.33 16.39
C ILE A 108 -3.76 8.76 17.60
N LYS A 109 -4.43 7.88 18.37
CA LYS A 109 -3.88 7.30 19.60
C LYS A 109 -4.25 5.83 19.70
N PRO A 110 -3.31 4.94 20.02
CA PRO A 110 -3.65 3.55 20.27
C PRO A 110 -4.52 3.39 21.52
N GLU A 111 -5.51 2.53 21.43
CA GLU A 111 -6.29 2.02 22.55
C GLU A 111 -5.62 0.72 23.03
N SER A 112 -4.80 0.79 24.06
CA SER A 112 -3.96 -0.34 24.52
C SER A 112 -4.78 -1.56 24.97
N ASP A 113 -6.01 -1.32 25.42
CA ASP A 113 -6.89 -2.37 25.96
C ASP A 113 -7.78 -3.00 24.88
N ARG A 114 -7.73 -2.49 23.64
CA ARG A 114 -8.49 -2.99 22.52
C ARG A 114 -7.55 -3.45 21.41
N LEU A 115 -7.49 -4.76 21.21
CA LEU A 115 -6.72 -5.37 20.15
C LEU A 115 -7.62 -5.75 18.97
N VAL A 116 -7.10 -5.59 17.78
CA VAL A 116 -7.83 -5.85 16.52
C VAL A 116 -6.99 -6.63 15.54
N SER A 117 -7.66 -7.16 14.51
CA SER A 117 -7.01 -7.86 13.42
C SER A 117 -7.59 -7.38 12.10
N PHE A 118 -6.76 -7.26 11.08
CA PHE A 118 -7.18 -6.85 9.76
C PHE A 118 -6.24 -7.45 8.69
N ARG A 119 -6.69 -7.42 7.44
CA ARG A 119 -5.94 -7.93 6.30
C ARG A 119 -5.43 -6.79 5.41
N LEU A 120 -4.16 -6.85 5.04
CA LEU A 120 -3.50 -5.90 4.14
C LEU A 120 -3.27 -6.55 2.78
N PHE A 121 -3.77 -5.93 1.71
CA PHE A 121 -3.55 -6.34 0.32
C PHE A 121 -2.58 -5.43 -0.43
N ARG A 122 -2.20 -4.29 0.14
CA ARG A 122 -1.39 -3.26 -0.53
C ARG A 122 -0.59 -2.42 0.45
N LYS A 123 0.37 -1.70 -0.07
CA LYS A 123 1.38 -0.93 0.68
C LYS A 123 1.11 0.56 0.72
N TYR A 124 0.27 1.09 -0.16
CA TYR A 124 -0.08 2.51 -0.25
C TYR A 124 -1.43 2.72 -0.98
N PRO A 125 -2.03 3.92 -0.93
CA PRO A 125 -3.31 4.20 -1.56
C PRO A 125 -3.28 4.04 -3.08
N MET A 126 -4.41 3.64 -3.66
CA MET A 126 -4.56 3.43 -5.11
C MET A 126 -4.90 4.68 -5.92
N PHE A 127 -5.05 5.83 -5.31
CA PHE A 127 -5.63 7.00 -5.98
C PHE A 127 -4.92 7.45 -7.25
N GLN A 128 -3.59 7.30 -7.28
CA GLN A 128 -2.82 7.67 -8.47
C GLN A 128 -3.04 6.71 -9.64
N HIS A 129 -3.54 5.50 -9.36
CA HIS A 129 -3.64 4.41 -10.32
C HIS A 129 -5.08 3.97 -10.61
N VAL A 130 -6.09 4.52 -9.92
CA VAL A 130 -7.50 4.14 -10.15
C VAL A 130 -7.87 4.27 -11.63
N PHE A 131 -7.46 5.33 -12.29
CA PHE A 131 -7.72 5.52 -13.72
C PHE A 131 -7.01 4.47 -14.58
N LEU A 132 -5.77 4.14 -14.25
CA LEU A 132 -4.98 3.12 -14.95
C LEU A 132 -5.54 1.72 -14.72
N VAL A 133 -5.92 1.41 -13.48
CA VAL A 133 -6.49 0.10 -13.11
C VAL A 133 -7.80 -0.16 -13.83
N HIS A 134 -8.68 0.81 -13.93
CA HIS A 134 -9.91 0.71 -14.74
C HIS A 134 -9.64 0.48 -16.22
N SER A 135 -8.47 0.90 -16.72
CA SER A 135 -8.09 0.71 -18.11
C SER A 135 -7.47 -0.65 -18.40
N TYR A 136 -7.03 -1.40 -17.39
CA TYR A 136 -6.12 -2.52 -17.58
C TYR A 136 -6.69 -3.90 -17.21
N LEU A 137 -7.88 -3.99 -16.65
CA LEU A 137 -8.54 -5.29 -16.49
C LEU A 137 -10.06 -5.14 -16.51
N HIS A 138 -10.65 -5.55 -17.61
CA HIS A 138 -12.09 -5.58 -17.85
C HIS A 138 -12.63 -7.01 -17.91
N GLY A 139 -12.18 -7.87 -17.01
CA GLY A 139 -12.54 -9.26 -17.02
C GLY A 139 -11.50 -10.14 -17.71
N GLY A 140 -11.76 -11.43 -17.75
CA GLY A 140 -10.86 -12.45 -18.24
C GLY A 140 -10.89 -13.67 -17.36
N GLY A 141 -9.94 -14.59 -17.53
CA GLY A 141 -9.90 -15.79 -16.74
C GLY A 141 -8.76 -16.73 -17.07
N LEU A 142 -8.81 -17.90 -16.45
CA LEU A 142 -7.96 -19.02 -16.79
C LEU A 142 -8.74 -20.07 -17.57
N GLU A 143 -8.09 -20.64 -18.58
CA GLU A 143 -8.55 -21.82 -19.26
C GLU A 143 -7.64 -23.01 -18.97
N GLY A 144 -8.27 -24.17 -18.71
CA GLY A 144 -7.60 -25.46 -18.59
C GLY A 144 -7.82 -26.33 -19.81
N SER A 145 -6.81 -27.09 -20.23
CA SER A 145 -6.87 -28.02 -21.37
C SER A 145 -6.07 -29.28 -21.14
N GLU A 146 -6.50 -30.38 -21.80
CA GLU A 146 -5.75 -31.64 -21.85
C GLU A 146 -4.64 -31.60 -22.89
N THR A 147 -4.74 -30.69 -23.88
CA THR A 147 -3.79 -30.55 -24.98
C THR A 147 -3.23 -29.12 -25.05
N PRO A 148 -2.00 -28.93 -25.56
CA PRO A 148 -1.40 -27.61 -25.71
C PRO A 148 -2.06 -26.76 -26.82
N TYR A 149 -3.02 -27.29 -27.55
CA TYR A 149 -3.73 -26.60 -28.64
C TYR A 149 -5.02 -25.91 -28.18
N PHE A 150 -5.50 -26.25 -26.98
CA PHE A 150 -6.72 -25.68 -26.36
C PHE A 150 -7.99 -25.87 -27.22
N ASP A 151 -8.06 -26.90 -28.04
CA ASP A 151 -9.19 -27.21 -28.94
C ASP A 151 -10.47 -27.53 -28.16
N HIS A 152 -10.33 -28.01 -26.92
CA HIS A 152 -11.41 -28.38 -26.01
C HIS A 152 -11.08 -27.85 -24.61
N SER A 153 -10.84 -26.56 -24.49
CA SER A 153 -10.55 -25.91 -23.22
C SER A 153 -11.81 -25.65 -22.42
N GLU A 154 -11.65 -25.58 -21.10
CA GLU A 154 -12.69 -25.16 -20.14
C GLU A 154 -12.26 -23.82 -19.50
N ASN A 155 -13.16 -22.83 -19.48
CA ASN A 155 -12.94 -21.65 -18.64
C ASN A 155 -13.21 -22.06 -17.19
N VAL A 156 -12.19 -22.03 -16.37
CA VAL A 156 -12.21 -22.55 -15.00
C VAL A 156 -12.15 -21.50 -13.92
N SER A 157 -11.87 -20.27 -14.29
CA SER A 157 -11.86 -19.11 -13.37
C SER A 157 -12.16 -17.84 -14.15
N SER A 158 -12.94 -16.95 -13.54
CA SER A 158 -13.28 -15.65 -14.11
C SER A 158 -12.74 -14.55 -13.24
N PHE A 159 -11.98 -13.62 -13.81
CA PHE A 159 -11.47 -12.43 -13.15
C PHE A 159 -12.46 -11.29 -13.30
N PRO A 160 -13.07 -10.82 -12.21
CA PRO A 160 -14.06 -9.75 -12.31
C PRO A 160 -13.42 -8.42 -12.73
N GLU A 161 -14.20 -7.59 -13.38
CA GLU A 161 -13.88 -6.18 -13.49
C GLU A 161 -13.82 -5.58 -12.08
N CYS A 162 -12.68 -5.09 -11.66
CA CYS A 162 -12.50 -4.65 -10.30
C CYS A 162 -11.42 -3.58 -10.20
N SER A 163 -11.57 -2.71 -9.23
CA SER A 163 -10.64 -1.60 -8.93
C SER A 163 -9.48 -1.99 -8.00
N LEU A 164 -9.38 -3.25 -7.58
CA LEU A 164 -8.32 -3.71 -6.67
C LEU A 164 -7.02 -4.00 -7.41
N THR A 165 -5.88 -3.85 -6.76
CA THR A 165 -4.55 -4.18 -7.29
C THR A 165 -4.29 -5.68 -7.35
N SER A 166 -5.05 -6.46 -6.61
CA SER A 166 -4.91 -7.92 -6.54
C SER A 166 -6.27 -8.56 -6.30
N GLY A 167 -6.39 -9.79 -6.67
CA GLY A 167 -7.59 -10.57 -6.52
C GLY A 167 -7.31 -12.03 -6.21
N TYR A 168 -8.36 -12.72 -5.80
CA TYR A 168 -8.39 -14.13 -5.48
C TYR A 168 -9.67 -14.72 -6.06
N GLU A 169 -9.54 -15.79 -6.85
CA GLU A 169 -10.69 -16.44 -7.47
C GLU A 169 -10.61 -17.96 -7.28
N LYS A 170 -11.72 -18.57 -6.93
CA LYS A 170 -11.83 -20.02 -6.91
C LYS A 170 -11.75 -20.58 -8.33
N VAL A 171 -11.10 -21.72 -8.48
CA VAL A 171 -11.07 -22.47 -9.72
C VAL A 171 -12.18 -23.52 -9.69
N ILE A 172 -13.05 -23.49 -10.71
CA ILE A 172 -14.13 -24.45 -10.88
C ILE A 172 -13.85 -25.23 -12.17
N GLN A 173 -13.46 -26.47 -12.03
CA GLN A 173 -13.08 -27.33 -13.14
C GLN A 173 -13.78 -28.69 -13.09
N SER A 174 -14.18 -29.21 -14.24
CA SER A 174 -14.89 -30.49 -14.34
C SER A 174 -13.96 -31.70 -14.21
N LYS A 175 -12.68 -31.51 -14.53
CA LYS A 175 -11.63 -32.55 -14.50
C LYS A 175 -10.24 -31.93 -14.33
N PRO A 176 -9.19 -32.72 -14.03
CA PRO A 176 -7.84 -32.16 -13.94
C PRO A 176 -7.31 -31.86 -15.35
N TYR A 177 -6.59 -30.72 -15.47
CA TYR A 177 -5.96 -30.27 -16.70
C TYR A 177 -4.44 -30.22 -16.55
N ARG A 178 -3.73 -30.45 -17.67
CA ARG A 178 -2.26 -30.35 -17.74
C ARG A 178 -1.82 -28.95 -18.20
N TYR A 179 -2.55 -28.36 -19.17
CA TYR A 179 -2.19 -27.09 -19.81
C TYR A 179 -3.13 -25.98 -19.39
N TRP A 180 -2.58 -24.79 -19.13
CA TRP A 180 -3.32 -23.65 -18.61
C TRP A 180 -2.90 -22.37 -19.31
N ARG A 181 -3.83 -21.50 -19.63
CA ARG A 181 -3.54 -20.20 -20.22
C ARG A 181 -4.42 -19.09 -19.64
N PHE A 182 -3.92 -17.85 -19.77
CA PHE A 182 -4.63 -16.63 -19.37
C PHE A 182 -5.38 -16.05 -20.56
N CYS A 183 -6.63 -15.63 -20.35
CA CYS A 183 -7.49 -15.05 -21.36
C CYS A 183 -8.05 -13.72 -20.90
N ALA A 184 -8.17 -12.76 -21.82
CA ALA A 184 -9.00 -11.57 -21.66
C ALA A 184 -10.42 -11.83 -22.21
N ASP A 185 -11.42 -11.15 -21.66
CA ASP A 185 -12.77 -11.19 -22.21
C ASP A 185 -12.82 -10.49 -23.59
N SER A 186 -13.80 -10.86 -24.41
CA SER A 186 -14.00 -10.25 -25.73
C SER A 186 -14.28 -8.75 -25.59
N GLY A 187 -13.59 -7.93 -26.37
CA GLY A 187 -13.67 -6.47 -26.33
C GLY A 187 -12.90 -5.85 -25.14
N SER A 188 -12.11 -6.63 -24.40
CA SER A 188 -11.38 -6.14 -23.25
C SER A 188 -9.85 -6.24 -23.39
N VAL A 189 -9.16 -5.56 -22.49
CA VAL A 189 -7.70 -5.67 -22.30
C VAL A 189 -7.45 -6.15 -20.87
N ALA A 190 -6.54 -7.09 -20.70
CA ALA A 190 -6.12 -7.58 -19.40
C ALA A 190 -4.61 -7.44 -19.26
N ASP A 191 -4.19 -6.50 -18.41
CA ASP A 191 -2.81 -6.29 -17.99
C ASP A 191 -2.60 -6.91 -16.61
N MET A 192 -1.80 -7.97 -16.56
CA MET A 192 -1.53 -8.75 -15.35
C MET A 192 -0.04 -8.72 -15.04
N ALA A 193 0.32 -8.39 -13.79
CA ALA A 193 1.71 -8.43 -13.35
C ALA A 193 2.09 -9.84 -12.90
N GLU A 194 1.28 -10.48 -12.04
CA GLU A 194 1.58 -11.79 -11.48
C GLU A 194 0.35 -12.69 -11.42
N ILE A 195 0.55 -13.99 -11.60
CA ILE A 195 -0.45 -15.03 -11.35
C ILE A 195 0.17 -16.09 -10.43
N PHE A 196 -0.54 -16.45 -9.37
CA PHE A 196 -0.16 -17.50 -8.42
C PHE A 196 -1.22 -18.58 -8.43
N LEU A 197 -0.79 -19.83 -8.64
CA LEU A 197 -1.66 -20.99 -8.78
C LEU A 197 -1.54 -21.87 -7.55
N TYR A 198 -2.65 -22.37 -7.03
CA TYR A 198 -2.69 -23.17 -5.80
C TYR A 198 -3.50 -24.43 -6.03
N ASP A 199 -3.00 -25.56 -5.52
CA ASP A 199 -3.70 -26.85 -5.55
C ASP A 199 -4.45 -27.16 -4.26
N THR A 200 -4.27 -26.34 -3.22
CA THR A 200 -4.97 -26.43 -1.93
C THR A 200 -5.26 -25.07 -1.35
N GLU A 201 -6.29 -24.95 -0.52
CA GLU A 201 -6.73 -23.68 0.09
C GLU A 201 -5.65 -23.00 0.96
N ALA A 202 -4.84 -23.78 1.65
CA ALA A 202 -3.81 -23.28 2.58
C ALA A 202 -2.38 -23.54 2.10
N GLY A 203 -2.23 -23.83 0.79
CA GLY A 203 -0.95 -24.14 0.17
C GLY A 203 -0.05 -22.93 -0.03
N LYS A 204 1.14 -23.21 -0.58
CA LYS A 204 1.99 -22.21 -1.21
C LYS A 204 1.68 -22.17 -2.70
N PRO A 205 2.01 -21.07 -3.40
CA PRO A 205 1.95 -21.05 -4.86
C PRO A 205 2.74 -22.21 -5.46
N LEU A 206 2.20 -22.80 -6.51
CA LEU A 206 2.89 -23.82 -7.26
C LEU A 206 4.03 -23.20 -8.07
N GLU A 207 5.22 -23.76 -7.96
CA GLU A 207 6.43 -23.29 -8.66
C GLU A 207 6.93 -24.32 -9.69
N GLU A 208 6.45 -25.57 -9.62
CA GLU A 208 6.90 -26.66 -10.48
C GLU A 208 6.04 -26.78 -11.75
N PHE A 209 6.32 -25.95 -12.75
CA PHE A 209 5.71 -25.99 -14.07
C PHE A 209 6.67 -25.47 -15.16
N HIS A 210 6.35 -25.73 -16.41
CA HIS A 210 7.07 -25.21 -17.57
C HIS A 210 6.23 -24.18 -18.32
N LEU A 211 6.86 -23.07 -18.74
CA LEU A 211 6.25 -22.11 -19.65
C LEU A 211 6.56 -22.49 -21.09
N SER A 212 5.54 -22.50 -21.95
CA SER A 212 5.69 -22.84 -23.39
C SER A 212 6.61 -21.88 -24.13
N ASN A 213 6.69 -20.62 -23.68
CA ASN A 213 7.57 -19.61 -24.24
C ASN A 213 8.19 -18.76 -23.12
N GLN A 214 9.46 -19.02 -22.80
CA GLN A 214 10.20 -18.27 -21.78
C GLN A 214 10.80 -16.95 -22.30
N LYS A 215 10.76 -16.69 -23.59
CA LYS A 215 11.34 -15.48 -24.22
C LYS A 215 10.33 -14.37 -24.45
N ASP A 216 9.09 -14.65 -24.19
CA ASP A 216 7.96 -13.75 -24.38
C ASP A 216 7.62 -13.06 -23.06
N SER A 217 6.96 -11.90 -23.11
CA SER A 217 6.41 -11.18 -21.93
C SER A 217 5.42 -12.04 -21.11
N PHE A 218 4.98 -13.18 -21.60
CA PHE A 218 4.19 -14.16 -20.84
C PHE A 218 4.90 -14.64 -19.57
N ALA A 219 6.24 -14.74 -19.59
CA ALA A 219 7.03 -15.09 -18.42
C ALA A 219 6.92 -14.07 -17.28
N ASN A 220 6.58 -12.81 -17.59
CA ASN A 220 6.37 -11.77 -16.60
C ASN A 220 5.21 -12.08 -15.63
N LEU A 221 4.30 -12.97 -15.99
CA LEU A 221 3.23 -13.45 -15.10
C LEU A 221 3.74 -14.30 -13.93
N PHE A 222 5.01 -14.72 -13.95
CA PHE A 222 5.58 -15.71 -13.03
C PHE A 222 7.02 -15.38 -12.60
N ASP A 223 7.49 -14.15 -12.88
CA ASP A 223 8.87 -13.75 -12.55
C ASP A 223 9.03 -13.21 -11.12
N GLY A 224 7.89 -13.04 -10.43
CA GLY A 224 7.83 -12.50 -9.08
C GLY A 224 8.16 -11.01 -9.00
N ASP A 225 8.21 -10.29 -10.12
CA ASP A 225 8.41 -8.84 -10.16
C ASP A 225 7.13 -8.08 -10.52
N PRO A 226 6.38 -7.55 -9.55
CA PRO A 226 5.12 -6.85 -9.79
C PRO A 226 5.26 -5.53 -10.57
N LEU A 227 6.48 -5.16 -11.00
CA LEU A 227 6.74 -4.03 -11.89
C LEU A 227 6.71 -4.43 -13.37
N THR A 228 6.89 -5.71 -13.68
CA THR A 228 6.69 -6.26 -15.01
C THR A 228 5.24 -6.66 -15.22
N TYR A 229 4.80 -6.88 -16.43
CA TYR A 229 3.44 -7.34 -16.72
C TYR A 229 3.33 -7.98 -18.10
N TYR A 230 2.29 -8.78 -18.26
CA TYR A 230 1.84 -9.31 -19.54
C TYR A 230 0.51 -8.67 -19.91
N SER A 231 0.35 -8.34 -21.19
CA SER A 231 -0.87 -7.73 -21.72
C SER A 231 -1.49 -8.65 -22.77
N VAL A 232 -2.79 -8.88 -22.67
CA VAL A 232 -3.57 -9.61 -23.66
C VAL A 232 -4.88 -8.84 -23.93
N SER A 233 -5.33 -8.82 -25.17
CA SER A 233 -6.59 -8.14 -25.56
C SER A 233 -7.40 -9.04 -26.50
N ASP A 234 -8.71 -9.07 -26.27
CA ASP A 234 -9.70 -9.78 -27.12
C ASP A 234 -9.47 -11.27 -27.32
N THR A 235 -8.52 -11.90 -26.58
CA THR A 235 -8.12 -13.27 -26.83
C THR A 235 -7.42 -13.89 -25.63
N CYS A 236 -6.93 -15.11 -25.79
CA CYS A 236 -6.09 -15.77 -24.83
C CYS A 236 -4.60 -15.59 -25.13
N SER A 237 -3.77 -15.77 -24.12
CA SER A 237 -2.32 -15.76 -24.26
C SER A 237 -1.85 -16.82 -25.27
N ILE A 238 -0.83 -16.50 -26.04
CA ILE A 238 -0.13 -17.47 -26.90
C ILE A 238 0.68 -18.42 -26.02
N GLY A 239 1.27 -17.90 -24.94
CA GLY A 239 1.96 -18.70 -23.95
C GLY A 239 1.00 -19.49 -23.08
N TYR A 240 1.45 -20.63 -22.59
CA TYR A 240 0.73 -21.49 -21.65
C TYR A 240 1.67 -22.11 -20.61
N ILE A 241 1.07 -22.57 -19.53
CA ILE A 241 1.70 -23.32 -18.45
C ILE A 241 1.52 -24.80 -18.71
N ASP A 242 2.58 -25.60 -18.59
CA ASP A 242 2.56 -27.08 -18.64
C ASP A 242 3.02 -27.64 -17.30
N PHE A 243 2.13 -28.25 -16.54
CA PHE A 243 2.45 -28.92 -15.28
C PHE A 243 3.08 -30.31 -15.47
N GLY A 244 3.29 -30.75 -16.72
CA GLY A 244 3.82 -32.12 -17.01
C GLY A 244 2.84 -33.24 -16.71
N ARG A 245 1.79 -33.01 -15.96
CA ARG A 245 0.71 -33.94 -15.57
C ARG A 245 -0.60 -33.18 -15.35
N PRO A 246 -1.76 -33.84 -15.49
CA PRO A 246 -3.02 -33.24 -15.11
C PRO A 246 -3.09 -32.94 -13.61
N ILE A 247 -3.57 -31.74 -13.25
CA ILE A 247 -3.75 -31.31 -11.87
C ILE A 247 -5.11 -30.67 -11.63
N TYR A 248 -5.56 -30.68 -10.38
CA TYR A 248 -6.64 -29.84 -9.90
C TYR A 248 -6.03 -28.58 -9.29
N LEU A 249 -6.56 -27.41 -9.63
CA LEU A 249 -6.30 -26.17 -8.91
C LEU A 249 -7.45 -25.87 -7.96
N ASP A 250 -7.13 -25.34 -6.77
CA ASP A 250 -8.13 -24.88 -5.81
C ASP A 250 -8.52 -23.44 -6.09
N HIS A 251 -7.51 -22.59 -6.27
CA HIS A 251 -7.72 -21.16 -6.53
C HIS A 251 -6.54 -20.55 -7.29
N VAL A 252 -6.76 -19.34 -7.76
CA VAL A 252 -5.76 -18.46 -8.34
C VAL A 252 -5.76 -17.13 -7.60
N SER A 253 -4.59 -16.67 -7.20
CA SER A 253 -4.36 -15.28 -6.80
C SER A 253 -3.63 -14.55 -7.91
N TYR A 254 -3.90 -13.25 -8.06
CA TYR A 254 -3.26 -12.47 -9.09
C TYR A 254 -3.00 -11.03 -8.65
N ILE A 255 -1.96 -10.46 -9.22
CA ILE A 255 -1.60 -9.05 -9.08
C ILE A 255 -1.75 -8.41 -10.46
N ARG A 256 -2.56 -7.37 -10.52
CA ARG A 256 -2.69 -6.56 -11.73
C ARG A 256 -1.50 -5.64 -11.89
N ARG A 257 -1.33 -5.12 -13.08
CA ARG A 257 -0.46 -3.99 -13.29
C ARG A 257 -0.85 -2.83 -12.36
N GLY A 258 0.02 -2.46 -11.45
CA GLY A 258 -0.27 -1.47 -10.39
C GLY A 258 1.01 -0.88 -9.79
N ASP A 259 2.09 -0.85 -10.55
CA ASP A 259 3.39 -0.27 -10.21
C ASP A 259 3.93 -0.78 -8.86
N GLY A 260 3.74 -2.06 -8.58
CA GLY A 260 4.29 -2.72 -7.41
C GLY A 260 3.58 -2.42 -6.09
N ASN A 261 2.36 -1.90 -6.10
CA ASN A 261 1.61 -1.56 -4.88
C ASN A 261 1.10 -2.77 -4.08
N ALA A 262 1.05 -3.95 -4.65
CA ALA A 262 0.51 -5.14 -4.00
C ALA A 262 1.44 -5.70 -2.91
N ILE A 263 0.87 -6.48 -1.99
CA ILE A 263 1.62 -7.44 -1.19
C ILE A 263 1.98 -8.60 -2.13
N THR A 264 3.22 -9.02 -2.09
CA THR A 264 3.74 -10.07 -2.98
C THR A 264 4.10 -11.29 -2.15
N PRO A 265 3.67 -12.51 -2.54
CA PRO A 265 4.06 -13.74 -1.87
C PRO A 265 5.59 -13.89 -1.78
N SER A 266 6.06 -14.45 -0.68
CA SER A 266 7.48 -14.63 -0.31
C SER A 266 8.24 -13.35 0.05
N ASP A 267 7.69 -12.16 -0.13
CA ASP A 267 8.30 -10.92 0.34
C ASP A 267 8.19 -10.79 1.86
N GLU A 268 9.21 -10.18 2.47
CA GLU A 268 9.26 -9.87 3.90
C GLU A 268 8.73 -8.47 4.20
N TYR A 269 7.94 -8.37 5.26
CA TYR A 269 7.33 -7.13 5.73
C TYR A 269 7.48 -6.98 7.24
N GLU A 270 7.68 -5.74 7.69
CA GLU A 270 7.57 -5.34 9.08
C GLU A 270 6.33 -4.47 9.27
N ILE A 271 5.53 -4.78 10.29
CA ILE A 271 4.33 -4.05 10.67
C ILE A 271 4.63 -3.26 11.94
N TYR A 272 4.34 -1.97 11.91
CA TYR A 272 4.57 -1.07 13.03
C TYR A 272 3.28 -0.35 13.40
N TYR A 273 3.22 0.08 14.65
CA TYR A 273 2.23 1.06 15.10
C TYR A 273 2.92 2.17 15.91
N TRP A 274 2.29 3.35 15.92
CA TRP A 274 2.81 4.50 16.65
C TRP A 274 2.28 4.53 18.07
N ASP A 275 3.15 4.57 19.07
CA ASP A 275 2.81 4.77 20.48
C ASP A 275 3.91 5.55 21.21
N LYS A 276 3.50 6.46 22.09
CA LYS A 276 4.38 7.23 22.99
C LYS A 276 5.58 7.88 22.30
N GLY A 277 5.37 8.43 21.11
CA GLY A 277 6.39 9.18 20.38
C GLY A 277 7.37 8.34 19.57
N LYS A 278 7.06 7.07 19.29
CA LYS A 278 7.92 6.19 18.50
C LYS A 278 7.14 5.13 17.73
N TRP A 279 7.74 4.60 16.68
CA TRP A 279 7.28 3.40 16.01
C TRP A 279 7.64 2.16 16.84
N ILE A 280 6.67 1.31 17.08
CA ILE A 280 6.82 0.02 17.78
C ILE A 280 6.65 -1.07 16.74
N LEU A 281 7.65 -1.92 16.58
CA LEU A 281 7.56 -3.11 15.75
C LEU A 281 6.53 -4.06 16.38
N HIS A 282 5.48 -4.36 15.63
CA HIS A 282 4.45 -5.30 16.05
C HIS A 282 4.79 -6.73 15.60
N SER A 283 5.03 -6.90 14.32
CA SER A 283 5.39 -8.21 13.76
C SER A 283 6.32 -8.08 12.56
N LYS A 284 6.98 -9.18 12.24
CA LYS A 284 7.73 -9.39 11.00
C LYS A 284 7.16 -10.62 10.32
N GLU A 285 6.69 -10.45 9.09
CA GLU A 285 5.92 -11.44 8.35
C GLU A 285 6.56 -11.71 7.00
N ILE A 286 6.50 -12.96 6.56
CA ILE A 286 6.68 -13.33 5.16
C ILE A 286 5.29 -13.57 4.59
N ALA A 287 4.93 -12.83 3.55
CA ALA A 287 3.64 -12.99 2.91
C ALA A 287 3.54 -14.39 2.30
N LYS A 288 2.48 -15.12 2.63
CA LYS A 288 2.19 -16.44 2.06
C LYS A 288 1.36 -16.36 0.80
N ASP A 289 0.65 -15.25 0.64
CA ASP A 289 -0.24 -14.95 -0.46
C ASP A 289 -0.19 -13.44 -0.74
N ILE A 290 -1.06 -12.93 -1.61
CA ILE A 290 -1.20 -11.51 -1.98
C ILE A 290 -1.66 -10.61 -0.82
N TYR A 291 -1.67 -11.10 0.39
CA TYR A 291 -2.07 -10.36 1.59
C TYR A 291 -1.23 -10.74 2.81
N ILE A 292 -1.34 -9.90 3.84
CA ILE A 292 -0.81 -10.13 5.19
C ILE A 292 -1.96 -10.02 6.18
N ASP A 293 -2.11 -11.01 7.06
CA ASP A 293 -3.01 -10.96 8.21
C ASP A 293 -2.29 -10.35 9.40
N VAL A 294 -2.70 -9.15 9.79
CA VAL A 294 -2.21 -8.47 11.00
C VAL A 294 -3.16 -8.80 12.14
N SER A 295 -2.65 -9.43 13.20
CA SER A 295 -3.46 -9.89 14.34
C SER A 295 -3.00 -9.27 15.65
N ASN A 296 -3.96 -9.00 16.57
CA ASN A 296 -3.67 -8.53 17.93
C ASN A 296 -2.87 -7.21 18.02
N ILE A 297 -3.11 -6.28 17.10
CA ILE A 297 -2.50 -4.94 17.12
C ILE A 297 -3.42 -3.93 17.83
N PRO A 298 -2.89 -2.93 18.58
CA PRO A 298 -3.73 -1.94 19.26
C PRO A 298 -4.63 -1.16 18.29
N TYR A 299 -5.94 -1.07 18.58
CA TYR A 299 -6.91 -0.29 17.82
C TYR A 299 -6.62 1.20 17.88
N GLY A 300 -7.05 1.96 16.87
CA GLY A 300 -6.97 3.42 16.82
C GLY A 300 -5.56 3.99 16.63
N ALA A 301 -4.56 3.13 16.47
CA ALA A 301 -3.18 3.56 16.23
C ALA A 301 -2.97 4.08 14.79
N LEU A 302 -1.90 4.82 14.60
CA LEU A 302 -1.31 5.01 13.29
C LEU A 302 -0.41 3.81 13.00
N TYR A 303 -0.65 3.16 11.87
CA TYR A 303 0.08 1.98 11.44
C TYR A 303 1.02 2.29 10.28
N TYR A 304 1.99 1.44 10.08
CA TYR A 304 2.99 1.55 9.04
C TYR A 304 3.47 0.17 8.63
N ILE A 305 3.51 -0.08 7.32
CA ILE A 305 4.07 -1.30 6.75
C ILE A 305 5.35 -0.98 5.99
N LYS A 306 6.39 -1.76 6.26
CA LYS A 306 7.70 -1.64 5.62
C LYS A 306 8.02 -2.92 4.87
N GLY A 307 8.10 -2.83 3.54
CA GLY A 307 8.60 -3.91 2.69
C GLY A 307 10.12 -4.00 2.79
N LEU A 308 10.65 -5.17 3.10
CA LEU A 308 12.09 -5.41 3.24
C LEU A 308 12.71 -5.95 1.96
N SER A 309 11.96 -6.73 1.17
CA SER A 309 12.46 -7.43 0.00
C SER A 309 12.70 -6.50 -1.20
N ARG A 310 11.88 -5.47 -1.40
CA ARG A 310 11.86 -4.66 -2.63
C ARG A 310 12.10 -3.16 -2.45
N GLY A 311 12.38 -2.69 -1.23
CA GLY A 311 12.77 -1.30 -0.97
C GLY A 311 11.72 -0.25 -1.40
N VAL A 312 10.47 -0.36 -0.99
CA VAL A 312 9.35 0.41 -1.52
C VAL A 312 8.99 1.62 -0.67
N GLN A 313 8.31 2.58 -1.31
CA GLN A 313 7.64 3.69 -0.64
C GLN A 313 6.52 3.16 0.28
N ASN A 314 6.72 3.31 1.57
CA ASN A 314 5.75 2.89 2.56
C ASN A 314 4.88 4.07 2.98
N ARG A 315 3.61 3.80 3.23
CA ARG A 315 2.65 4.80 3.67
C ARG A 315 2.07 4.44 5.03
N ILE A 316 1.76 5.46 5.78
CA ILE A 316 1.05 5.32 7.04
C ILE A 316 -0.45 5.20 6.80
N PHE A 317 -1.14 4.48 7.67
CA PHE A 317 -2.59 4.29 7.58
C PHE A 317 -3.22 4.14 8.97
N THR A 318 -4.53 4.28 9.02
CA THR A 318 -5.37 3.89 10.16
C THR A 318 -6.38 2.85 9.71
N TRP A 319 -6.95 2.11 10.65
CA TRP A 319 -8.02 1.15 10.40
C TRP A 319 -9.22 1.50 11.30
N ASP A 320 -10.43 1.51 10.73
CA ASP A 320 -11.67 1.92 11.39
C ASP A 320 -12.71 0.80 11.54
N GLU A 321 -12.25 -0.47 11.52
CA GLU A 321 -13.04 -1.72 11.59
C GLU A 321 -13.60 -2.19 10.25
N GLU A 322 -13.78 -1.33 9.27
CA GLU A 322 -14.31 -1.69 7.96
C GLU A 322 -13.24 -1.58 6.88
N MET A 323 -12.43 -0.52 6.91
CA MET A 323 -11.47 -0.25 5.86
C MET A 323 -10.15 0.30 6.38
N ILE A 324 -9.12 0.14 5.55
CA ILE A 324 -7.82 0.74 5.76
C ILE A 324 -7.83 2.15 5.18
N ASN A 325 -7.66 3.13 6.07
CA ASN A 325 -7.59 4.55 5.72
C ASN A 325 -6.14 4.96 5.54
N TRP A 326 -5.64 4.89 4.32
CA TRP A 326 -4.30 5.34 3.99
C TRP A 326 -4.16 6.84 4.19
N LYS A 327 -3.04 7.25 4.79
CA LYS A 327 -2.68 8.65 4.97
C LYS A 327 -1.56 8.99 4.00
N GLY A 328 -1.79 9.93 3.15
CA GLY A 328 -0.82 10.35 2.16
C GLY A 328 -1.38 11.38 1.21
N ASP A 329 -0.49 11.99 0.51
CA ASP A 329 -0.58 13.23 -0.22
C ASP A 329 -1.21 13.03 -1.58
N ILE A 330 -2.51 12.80 -1.62
CA ILE A 330 -3.13 12.53 -2.90
C ILE A 330 -4.06 13.66 -3.26
N LYS A 331 -3.62 14.43 -4.22
CA LYS A 331 -4.50 15.30 -4.97
C LYS A 331 -5.44 14.41 -5.79
N ASN A 332 -6.70 14.33 -5.36
CA ASN A 332 -7.76 14.06 -6.31
C ASN A 332 -7.83 15.28 -7.26
N LYS A 333 -7.23 15.18 -8.42
CA LYS A 333 -7.49 16.07 -9.54
C LYS A 333 -8.68 15.57 -10.30
#